data_1581aed5b7b1ebc024647bc0ed0c6fea
#
_entry.id   1581aed5b7b1ebc024647bc0ed0c6fea
#
_cell.length_a   1.000
_cell.length_b   1.000
_cell.length_c   1.000
_cell.angle_alpha   90.00
_cell.angle_beta   90.00
_cell.angle_gamma   90.00
#
_symmetry.space_group_name_H-M   'P 1'
#
loop_
_entity.id
_entity.type
_entity.pdbx_description
1 polymer ?
#
loop_
_entity_poly.entity_id
_entity_poly.type
_entity_poly.pdbx_seq_one_letter_code
_entity_poly.pdbx_strand_id
1 'polypeptide(L)'
;NIKNITTRPINWELIKEYYNELIKYTAALKIGTANAESIIRQFSKTNFSHPLLKAFIELGKAVKSVFLCKYLSFIELRQEIHSGLNIVENWNSLNDFIFYGKKSEIASNSHDEQEFSMLCLHLLQVCIAYINTLLIQEVLVQNTPEFALTFEDKRGLTPLIYSYINPYGIFELDMTKRILL
;
A
#
# COMPACT_ATOMS: atom_id res chain seq x y z
N ASN A 1 4.15 18.63 13.38
CA ASN A 1 4.96 19.21 14.47
C ASN A 1 6.17 18.26 14.72
N ILE A 2 7.35 18.63 14.22
CA ILE A 2 8.59 17.83 14.28
C ILE A 2 8.93 17.42 15.73
N LYS A 3 8.57 18.23 16.71
CA LYS A 3 8.74 17.93 18.14
C LYS A 3 8.18 16.57 18.57
N ASN A 4 7.04 16.14 18.01
CA ASN A 4 6.41 14.88 18.40
C ASN A 4 7.09 13.64 17.80
N ILE A 5 7.96 13.85 16.80
CA ILE A 5 8.66 12.77 16.09
C ILE A 5 10.05 12.53 16.72
N THR A 6 10.62 13.54 17.39
CA THR A 6 12.00 13.53 17.90
C THR A 6 12.10 13.44 19.43
N THR A 7 11.02 13.14 20.15
CA THR A 7 10.90 13.35 21.60
C THR A 7 11.58 12.32 22.49
N ARG A 8 12.15 11.24 21.98
CA ARG A 8 12.81 10.24 22.82
C ARG A 8 14.20 9.91 22.30
N PRO A 9 15.25 10.07 23.11
CA PRO A 9 16.60 9.66 22.72
C PRO A 9 16.66 8.16 22.45
N ILE A 10 17.57 7.78 21.55
CA ILE A 10 17.84 6.38 21.21
C ILE A 10 18.77 5.81 22.28
N ASN A 11 18.44 4.66 22.83
CA ASN A 11 19.30 3.95 23.76
C ASN A 11 20.35 3.12 22.99
N TRP A 12 21.48 3.75 22.68
CA TRP A 12 22.58 3.14 21.93
C TRP A 12 23.27 2.02 22.71
N GLU A 13 23.34 2.10 24.04
CA GLU A 13 23.96 1.07 24.87
C GLU A 13 23.16 -0.25 24.75
N LEU A 14 21.84 -0.17 24.76
CA LEU A 14 21.00 -1.36 24.59
C LEU A 14 21.17 -1.99 23.19
N ILE A 15 21.29 -1.18 22.14
CA ILE A 15 21.57 -1.66 20.78
C ILE A 15 22.93 -2.36 20.74
N LYS A 16 23.94 -1.79 21.37
CA LYS A 16 25.31 -2.32 21.43
C LYS A 16 25.36 -3.65 22.20
N GLU A 17 24.68 -3.71 23.34
CA GLU A 17 24.59 -4.93 24.17
C GLU A 17 24.03 -6.12 23.38
N TYR A 18 22.96 -5.89 22.60
CA TYR A 18 22.27 -6.93 21.84
C TYR A 18 22.65 -6.96 20.34
N TYR A 19 23.77 -6.36 19.95
CA TYR A 19 24.13 -6.18 18.55
C TYR A 19 24.23 -7.49 17.76
N ASN A 20 24.86 -8.51 18.33
CA ASN A 20 25.04 -9.80 17.67
C ASN A 20 23.70 -10.53 17.44
N GLU A 21 22.79 -10.48 18.41
CA GLU A 21 21.46 -11.04 18.31
C GLU A 21 20.62 -10.28 17.28
N LEU A 22 20.70 -8.95 17.26
CA LEU A 22 20.03 -8.12 16.26
C LEU A 22 20.47 -8.50 14.85
N ILE A 23 21.77 -8.67 14.60
CA ILE A 23 22.30 -9.12 13.31
C ILE A 23 21.79 -10.51 12.97
N LYS A 24 21.84 -11.46 13.91
CA LYS A 24 21.40 -12.84 13.70
C LYS A 24 19.95 -12.89 13.23
N TYR A 25 19.03 -12.22 13.93
CA TYR A 25 17.62 -12.19 13.57
C TYR A 25 17.36 -11.40 12.27
N THR A 26 18.04 -10.29 12.06
CA THR A 26 17.93 -9.53 10.81
C THR A 26 18.43 -10.33 9.60
N ALA A 27 19.53 -11.06 9.75
CA ALA A 27 20.03 -11.96 8.72
C ALA A 27 19.04 -13.11 8.42
N ALA A 28 18.47 -13.73 9.45
CA ALA A 28 17.47 -14.77 9.29
C ALA A 28 16.22 -14.28 8.55
N LEU A 29 15.74 -13.06 8.84
CA LEU A 29 14.64 -12.41 8.12
C LEU A 29 15.01 -12.16 6.66
N LYS A 30 16.21 -11.64 6.39
CA LYS A 30 16.69 -11.32 5.04
C LYS A 30 16.84 -12.56 4.16
N ILE A 31 17.31 -13.67 4.75
CA ILE A 31 17.51 -14.95 4.05
C ILE A 31 16.19 -15.73 3.93
N GLY A 32 15.14 -15.35 4.67
CA GLY A 32 13.84 -16.02 4.65
C GLY A 32 13.78 -17.29 5.53
N THR A 33 14.78 -17.52 6.40
CA THR A 33 14.78 -18.66 7.33
C THR A 33 13.91 -18.41 8.56
N ALA A 34 13.48 -17.18 8.80
CA ALA A 34 12.52 -16.80 9.81
C ALA A 34 11.58 -15.73 9.26
N ASN A 35 10.34 -15.69 9.78
CA ASN A 35 9.41 -14.63 9.45
C ASN A 35 9.22 -13.66 10.64
N ALA A 36 8.89 -12.40 10.34
CA ALA A 36 8.79 -11.35 11.33
C ALA A 36 7.72 -11.65 12.40
N GLU A 37 6.60 -12.22 12.00
CA GLU A 37 5.50 -12.56 12.91
C GLU A 37 5.92 -13.60 13.94
N SER A 38 6.63 -14.66 13.53
CA SER A 38 7.15 -15.70 14.41
C SER A 38 8.12 -15.14 15.45
N ILE A 39 9.00 -14.21 15.03
CA ILE A 39 9.95 -13.53 15.91
C ILE A 39 9.20 -12.66 16.93
N ILE A 40 8.23 -11.86 16.47
CA ILE A 40 7.43 -11.00 17.36
C ILE A 40 6.63 -11.83 18.33
N ARG A 41 5.97 -12.91 17.88
CA ARG A 41 5.23 -13.84 18.74
C ARG A 41 6.11 -14.48 19.81
N GLN A 42 7.34 -14.85 19.47
CA GLN A 42 8.29 -15.43 20.42
C GLN A 42 8.60 -14.46 21.58
N PHE A 43 8.75 -13.17 21.27
CA PHE A 43 9.06 -12.15 22.28
C PHE A 43 7.83 -11.58 23.00
N SER A 44 6.63 -11.73 22.44
CA SER A 44 5.38 -11.23 23.03
C SER A 44 4.70 -12.21 23.97
N LYS A 45 5.06 -13.50 23.92
CA LYS A 45 4.45 -14.55 24.76
C LYS A 45 4.84 -14.48 26.24
N THR A 46 5.90 -13.77 26.57
CA THR A 46 6.31 -13.54 27.95
C THR A 46 5.77 -12.19 28.41
N ASN A 47 5.06 -12.17 29.58
CA ASN A 47 4.52 -10.96 30.22
C ASN A 47 5.58 -9.89 30.54
N PHE A 48 6.85 -10.16 30.30
CA PHE A 48 7.96 -9.23 30.36
C PHE A 48 8.44 -8.92 28.96
N SER A 49 8.47 -7.62 28.61
CA SER A 49 9.04 -7.19 27.33
C SER A 49 10.51 -7.64 27.28
N HIS A 50 10.77 -8.64 26.44
CA HIS A 50 12.10 -9.23 26.29
C HIS A 50 13.13 -8.14 25.97
N PRO A 51 14.32 -8.11 26.61
CA PRO A 51 15.31 -7.05 26.35
C PRO A 51 15.68 -6.89 24.87
N LEU A 52 15.77 -8.01 24.14
CA LEU A 52 16.04 -8.00 22.70
C LEU A 52 14.92 -7.30 21.91
N LEU A 53 13.64 -7.44 22.30
CA LEU A 53 12.55 -6.68 21.66
C LEU A 53 12.71 -5.18 21.88
N LYS A 54 13.14 -4.78 23.08
CA LYS A 54 13.46 -3.36 23.36
C LYS A 54 14.63 -2.88 22.48
N ALA A 55 15.66 -3.71 22.30
CA ALA A 55 16.77 -3.38 21.41
C ALA A 55 16.34 -3.23 19.95
N PHE A 56 15.42 -4.09 19.45
CA PHE A 56 14.81 -3.93 18.12
C PHE A 56 13.99 -2.63 18.00
N ILE A 57 13.27 -2.26 19.05
CA ILE A 57 12.52 -0.98 19.07
C ILE A 57 13.48 0.21 19.00
N GLU A 58 14.58 0.17 19.75
CA GLU A 58 15.58 1.24 19.71
C GLU A 58 16.29 1.31 18.35
N LEU A 59 16.63 0.18 17.74
CA LEU A 59 17.14 0.10 16.38
C LEU A 59 16.14 0.67 15.37
N GLY A 60 14.86 0.33 15.53
CA GLY A 60 13.77 0.89 14.71
C GLY A 60 13.68 2.42 14.80
N LYS A 61 13.88 3.00 15.99
CA LYS A 61 13.95 4.46 16.16
C LYS A 61 15.15 5.06 15.39
N ALA A 62 16.30 4.39 15.41
CA ALA A 62 17.48 4.84 14.67
C ALA A 62 17.21 4.84 13.14
N VAL A 63 16.69 3.73 12.61
CA VAL A 63 16.33 3.61 11.19
C VAL A 63 15.29 4.66 10.80
N LYS A 64 14.25 4.85 11.62
CA LYS A 64 13.22 5.89 11.40
C LYS A 64 13.83 7.29 11.37
N SER A 65 14.81 7.58 12.24
CA SER A 65 15.49 8.88 12.26
C SER A 65 16.29 9.12 10.97
N VAL A 66 16.99 8.10 10.48
CA VAL A 66 17.70 8.16 9.19
C VAL A 66 16.73 8.41 8.04
N PHE A 67 15.60 7.68 8.03
CA PHE A 67 14.56 7.89 7.02
C PHE A 67 13.99 9.31 7.08
N LEU A 68 13.72 9.83 8.28
CA LEU A 68 13.22 11.20 8.45
C LEU A 68 14.20 12.23 7.92
N CYS A 69 15.50 12.06 8.19
CA CYS A 69 16.54 12.94 7.62
C CYS A 69 16.53 12.89 6.09
N LYS A 70 16.43 11.71 5.49
CA LYS A 70 16.31 11.55 4.04
C LYS A 70 15.04 12.22 3.50
N TYR A 71 13.90 12.00 4.14
CA TYR A 71 12.63 12.60 3.76
C TYR A 71 12.68 14.14 3.78
N LEU A 72 13.33 14.72 4.78
CA LEU A 72 13.48 16.17 4.86
C LEU A 72 14.48 16.74 3.84
N SER A 73 15.53 15.99 3.52
CA SER A 73 16.62 16.44 2.65
C SER A 73 16.35 16.27 1.16
N PHE A 74 15.65 15.20 0.76
CA PHE A 74 15.44 14.84 -0.65
C PHE A 74 14.01 15.13 -1.09
N ILE A 75 13.86 16.09 -2.03
CA ILE A 75 12.54 16.44 -2.56
C ILE A 75 11.97 15.32 -3.42
N GLU A 76 12.82 14.60 -4.14
CA GLU A 76 12.45 13.49 -5.00
C GLU A 76 11.78 12.36 -4.19
N LEU A 77 12.31 12.04 -3.03
CA LEU A 77 11.73 11.05 -2.12
C LEU A 77 10.33 11.49 -1.63
N ARG A 78 10.16 12.78 -1.33
CA ARG A 78 8.84 13.31 -0.95
C ARG A 78 7.83 13.21 -2.09
N GLN A 79 8.26 13.53 -3.32
CA GLN A 79 7.42 13.44 -4.52
C GLN A 79 7.02 11.99 -4.81
N GLU A 80 7.95 11.05 -4.69
CA GLU A 80 7.68 9.62 -4.86
C GLU A 80 6.66 9.12 -3.82
N ILE A 81 6.84 9.47 -2.55
CA ILE A 81 5.90 9.12 -1.48
C ILE A 81 4.51 9.75 -1.74
N HIS A 82 4.46 11.01 -2.16
CA HIS A 82 3.20 11.69 -2.51
C HIS A 82 2.50 10.99 -3.66
N SER A 83 3.22 10.61 -4.69
CA SER A 83 2.66 9.87 -5.83
C SER A 83 2.07 8.53 -5.38
N GLY A 84 2.78 7.80 -4.52
CA GLY A 84 2.27 6.56 -3.94
C GLY A 84 1.01 6.75 -3.09
N LEU A 85 0.97 7.80 -2.28
CA LEU A 85 -0.22 8.13 -1.48
C LEU A 85 -1.42 8.50 -2.35
N ASN A 86 -1.24 9.24 -3.43
CA ASN A 86 -2.31 9.57 -4.37
C ASN A 86 -2.90 8.31 -5.01
N ILE A 87 -2.07 7.30 -5.32
CA ILE A 87 -2.56 6.01 -5.82
C ILE A 87 -3.45 5.33 -4.77
N VAL A 88 -3.03 5.33 -3.50
CA VAL A 88 -3.83 4.76 -2.40
C VAL A 88 -5.14 5.50 -2.23
N GLU A 89 -5.13 6.84 -2.31
CA GLU A 89 -6.36 7.64 -2.23
C GLU A 89 -7.31 7.36 -3.40
N ASN A 90 -6.79 7.19 -4.61
CA ASN A 90 -7.59 6.80 -5.77
C ASN A 90 -8.22 5.41 -5.58
N TRP A 91 -7.48 4.44 -5.06
CA TRP A 91 -8.03 3.13 -4.69
C TRP A 91 -9.11 3.23 -3.63
N ASN A 92 -8.91 4.03 -2.59
CA ASN A 92 -9.92 4.26 -1.55
C ASN A 92 -11.18 4.90 -2.14
N SER A 93 -11.04 5.86 -3.04
CA SER A 93 -12.16 6.50 -3.71
C SER A 93 -12.94 5.53 -4.60
N LEU A 94 -12.24 4.66 -5.33
CA LEU A 94 -12.85 3.60 -6.12
C LEU A 94 -13.61 2.60 -5.23
N ASN A 95 -13.02 2.19 -4.12
CA ASN A 95 -13.66 1.28 -3.18
C ASN A 95 -14.91 1.92 -2.56
N ASP A 96 -14.82 3.18 -2.18
CA ASP A 96 -15.95 3.92 -1.63
C ASP A 96 -17.10 4.02 -2.64
N PHE A 97 -16.77 4.23 -3.91
CA PHE A 97 -17.74 4.23 -5.00
C PHE A 97 -18.41 2.84 -5.16
N ILE A 98 -17.63 1.75 -5.18
CA ILE A 98 -18.14 0.38 -5.26
C ILE A 98 -19.09 0.06 -4.10
N PHE A 99 -18.79 0.54 -2.91
CA PHE A 99 -19.60 0.35 -1.69
C PHE A 99 -20.66 1.44 -1.47
N TYR A 100 -21.02 2.19 -2.51
CA TYR A 100 -22.07 3.23 -2.46
C TYR A 100 -21.81 4.32 -1.38
N GLY A 101 -20.57 4.73 -1.24
CA GLY A 101 -20.18 5.77 -0.28
C GLY A 101 -20.10 5.31 1.19
N LYS A 102 -20.12 4.00 1.45
CA LYS A 102 -20.04 3.43 2.81
C LYS A 102 -18.60 3.19 3.28
N LYS A 103 -17.64 3.95 2.79
CA LYS A 103 -16.21 3.89 3.17
C LYS A 103 -15.61 2.50 3.12
N SER A 104 -16.02 1.70 2.14
CA SER A 104 -15.58 0.30 1.96
C SER A 104 -15.91 -0.59 3.16
N GLU A 105 -16.98 -0.30 3.89
CA GLU A 105 -17.40 -1.08 5.04
C GLU A 105 -18.05 -2.40 4.61
N ILE A 106 -17.49 -3.51 5.09
CA ILE A 106 -18.05 -4.84 4.89
C ILE A 106 -18.98 -5.13 6.09
N ALA A 107 -20.29 -5.14 5.85
CA ALA A 107 -21.32 -5.16 6.88
C ALA A 107 -21.60 -6.56 7.47
N SER A 108 -20.75 -7.56 7.27
CA SER A 108 -20.95 -8.92 7.78
C SER A 108 -20.08 -9.21 8.99
N ASN A 109 -20.60 -9.96 9.96
CA ASN A 109 -19.87 -10.50 11.10
C ASN A 109 -19.33 -11.93 10.83
N SER A 110 -19.68 -12.54 9.69
CA SER A 110 -19.17 -13.84 9.27
C SER A 110 -17.81 -13.69 8.59
N HIS A 111 -16.82 -14.44 9.05
CA HIS A 111 -15.47 -14.43 8.47
C HIS A 111 -15.50 -14.84 6.99
N ASP A 112 -16.25 -15.89 6.66
CA ASP A 112 -16.35 -16.42 5.29
C ASP A 112 -16.98 -15.40 4.34
N GLU A 113 -18.01 -14.68 4.78
CA GLU A 113 -18.64 -13.62 3.99
C GLU A 113 -17.71 -12.40 3.81
N GLN A 114 -16.93 -12.06 4.84
CA GLN A 114 -15.92 -10.99 4.74
C GLN A 114 -14.85 -11.37 3.72
N GLU A 115 -14.33 -12.59 3.80
CA GLU A 115 -13.30 -13.08 2.88
C GLU A 115 -13.83 -13.13 1.43
N PHE A 116 -15.04 -13.66 1.24
CA PHE A 116 -15.70 -13.67 -0.07
C PHE A 116 -15.90 -12.25 -0.64
N SER A 117 -16.36 -11.32 0.19
CA SER A 117 -16.55 -9.92 -0.21
C SER A 117 -15.23 -9.26 -0.61
N MET A 118 -14.14 -9.54 0.12
CA MET A 118 -12.81 -9.04 -0.21
C MET A 118 -12.29 -9.61 -1.52
N LEU A 119 -12.51 -10.89 -1.80
CA LEU A 119 -12.13 -11.52 -3.07
C LEU A 119 -12.91 -10.93 -4.25
N CYS A 120 -14.22 -10.74 -4.09
CA CYS A 120 -15.06 -10.10 -5.10
C CYS A 120 -14.63 -8.66 -5.37
N LEU A 121 -14.34 -7.89 -4.33
CA LEU A 121 -13.82 -6.53 -4.46
C LEU A 121 -12.51 -6.51 -5.23
N HIS A 122 -11.57 -7.39 -4.87
CA HIS A 122 -10.27 -7.47 -5.55
C HIS A 122 -10.42 -7.83 -7.03
N LEU A 123 -11.27 -8.81 -7.34
CA LEU A 123 -11.56 -9.18 -8.73
C LEU A 123 -12.11 -7.98 -9.52
N LEU A 124 -13.08 -7.26 -8.96
CA LEU A 124 -13.68 -6.09 -9.61
C LEU A 124 -12.64 -4.97 -9.81
N GLN A 125 -11.78 -4.71 -8.83
CA GLN A 125 -10.66 -3.77 -8.95
C GLN A 125 -9.73 -4.13 -10.10
N VAL A 126 -9.34 -5.40 -10.20
CA VAL A 126 -8.45 -5.88 -11.27
C VAL A 126 -9.13 -5.74 -12.64
N CYS A 127 -10.42 -6.08 -12.74
CA CYS A 127 -11.18 -5.93 -13.99
C CYS A 127 -11.25 -4.46 -14.43
N ILE A 128 -11.57 -3.54 -13.52
CA ILE A 128 -11.64 -2.10 -13.82
C ILE A 128 -10.27 -1.58 -14.27
N ALA A 129 -9.22 -1.89 -13.51
CA ALA A 129 -7.87 -1.46 -13.85
C ALA A 129 -7.41 -2.02 -15.20
N TYR A 130 -7.73 -3.28 -15.52
CA TYR A 130 -7.40 -3.93 -16.77
C TYR A 130 -8.10 -3.26 -17.96
N ILE A 131 -9.42 -3.08 -17.88
CA ILE A 131 -10.21 -2.46 -18.95
C ILE A 131 -9.73 -1.02 -19.19
N ASN A 132 -9.56 -0.24 -18.13
CA ASN A 132 -9.09 1.14 -18.26
C ASN A 132 -7.67 1.20 -18.85
N THR A 133 -6.80 0.25 -18.51
CA THR A 133 -5.46 0.19 -19.11
C THR A 133 -5.53 -0.05 -20.61
N LEU A 134 -6.38 -0.97 -21.06
CA LEU A 134 -6.58 -1.22 -22.48
C LEU A 134 -7.11 0.02 -23.21
N LEU A 135 -8.13 0.69 -22.65
CA LEU A 135 -8.69 1.92 -23.23
C LEU A 135 -7.66 3.05 -23.30
N ILE A 136 -6.85 3.23 -22.25
CA ILE A 136 -5.77 4.22 -22.24
C ILE A 136 -4.74 3.88 -23.32
N GLN A 137 -4.35 2.62 -23.47
CA GLN A 137 -3.40 2.18 -24.49
C GLN A 137 -3.93 2.48 -25.90
N GLU A 138 -5.22 2.21 -26.14
CA GLU A 138 -5.86 2.51 -27.43
C GLU A 138 -5.81 4.01 -27.75
N VAL A 139 -6.19 4.86 -26.79
CA VAL A 139 -6.13 6.33 -26.97
C VAL A 139 -4.70 6.81 -27.23
N LEU A 140 -3.70 6.22 -26.54
CA LEU A 140 -2.29 6.57 -26.74
C LEU A 140 -1.76 6.17 -28.13
N VAL A 141 -2.27 5.09 -28.72
CA VAL A 141 -1.89 4.62 -30.06
C VAL A 141 -2.49 5.50 -31.15
N GLN A 142 -3.73 5.95 -30.97
CA GLN A 142 -4.42 6.78 -31.99
C GLN A 142 -3.70 8.10 -32.29
N ASN A 143 -3.00 8.67 -31.32
CA ASN A 143 -2.13 9.85 -31.43
C ASN A 143 -2.64 10.93 -32.44
N THR A 144 -3.95 11.20 -32.42
CA THR A 144 -4.56 12.23 -33.26
C THR A 144 -4.23 13.62 -32.66
N PRO A 145 -4.18 14.68 -33.49
CA PRO A 145 -3.92 16.04 -33.00
C PRO A 145 -4.88 16.51 -31.91
N GLU A 146 -6.11 15.98 -31.89
CA GLU A 146 -7.14 16.24 -30.87
C GLU A 146 -6.84 15.59 -29.53
N PHE A 147 -6.04 14.51 -29.52
CA PHE A 147 -5.64 13.75 -28.35
C PHE A 147 -4.12 13.77 -28.11
N ALA A 148 -3.44 14.81 -28.60
CA ALA A 148 -2.01 14.98 -28.36
C ALA A 148 -1.75 15.27 -26.88
N LEU A 149 -1.40 14.21 -26.12
CA LEU A 149 -1.08 14.31 -24.70
C LEU A 149 0.33 14.86 -24.50
N THR A 150 0.45 15.86 -23.64
CA THR A 150 1.73 16.37 -23.17
C THR A 150 2.45 15.33 -22.28
N PHE A 151 3.70 15.57 -21.97
CA PHE A 151 4.44 14.73 -21.02
C PHE A 151 3.79 14.73 -19.61
N GLU A 152 3.27 15.87 -19.17
CA GLU A 152 2.59 16.00 -17.88
C GLU A 152 1.25 15.25 -17.87
N ASP A 153 0.48 15.32 -18.96
CA ASP A 153 -0.75 14.56 -19.11
C ASP A 153 -0.49 13.05 -18.99
N LYS A 154 0.57 12.56 -19.66
CA LYS A 154 0.96 11.13 -19.60
C LYS A 154 1.36 10.70 -18.19
N ARG A 155 1.99 11.58 -17.40
CA ARG A 155 2.30 11.30 -15.99
C ARG A 155 1.07 11.26 -15.09
N GLY A 156 0.01 11.97 -15.45
CA GLY A 156 -1.26 12.01 -14.73
C GLY A 156 -2.20 10.84 -15.04
N LEU A 157 -1.91 10.04 -16.08
CA LEU A 157 -2.77 8.91 -16.45
C LEU A 157 -2.82 7.87 -15.33
N THR A 158 -4.03 7.43 -15.02
CA THR A 158 -4.28 6.36 -14.06
C THR A 158 -5.35 5.42 -14.59
N PRO A 159 -5.22 4.10 -14.42
CA PRO A 159 -6.29 3.16 -14.76
C PRO A 159 -7.41 3.12 -13.73
N LEU A 160 -7.34 3.93 -12.67
CA LEU A 160 -8.34 3.99 -11.61
C LEU A 160 -9.43 5.01 -11.93
N ILE A 161 -10.04 4.90 -13.12
CA ILE A 161 -11.15 5.71 -13.57
C ILE A 161 -12.45 4.90 -13.38
N TYR A 162 -13.43 5.47 -12.69
CA TYR A 162 -14.69 4.78 -12.37
C TYR A 162 -15.94 5.64 -12.57
N SER A 163 -15.79 6.92 -12.91
CA SER A 163 -16.91 7.88 -13.05
C SER A 163 -17.90 7.52 -14.16
N TYR A 164 -17.51 6.69 -15.11
CA TYR A 164 -18.37 6.20 -16.21
C TYR A 164 -19.16 4.93 -15.83
N ILE A 165 -18.88 4.31 -14.67
CA ILE A 165 -19.56 3.11 -14.21
C ILE A 165 -20.83 3.53 -13.47
N ASN A 166 -21.98 2.94 -13.83
CA ASN A 166 -23.22 3.13 -13.09
C ASN A 166 -23.40 2.04 -12.02
N PRO A 167 -23.12 2.30 -10.74
CA PRO A 167 -23.25 1.29 -9.69
C PRO A 167 -24.70 0.93 -9.37
N TYR A 168 -25.68 1.70 -9.85
CA TYR A 168 -27.11 1.46 -9.65
C TYR A 168 -27.75 0.71 -10.81
N GLY A 169 -26.97 0.31 -11.81
CA GLY A 169 -27.44 -0.43 -12.98
C GLY A 169 -27.65 -1.93 -12.70
N ILE A 170 -28.17 -2.61 -13.70
CA ILE A 170 -28.21 -4.08 -13.75
C ILE A 170 -26.88 -4.53 -14.38
N PHE A 171 -26.21 -5.45 -13.73
CA PHE A 171 -24.96 -6.02 -14.23
C PHE A 171 -25.26 -7.39 -14.84
N GLU A 172 -24.91 -7.56 -16.12
CA GLU A 172 -25.00 -8.84 -16.81
C GLU A 172 -23.59 -9.30 -17.18
N LEU A 173 -23.26 -10.52 -16.80
CA LEU A 173 -22.01 -11.15 -17.20
C LEU A 173 -22.24 -11.96 -18.48
N ASP A 174 -21.76 -11.46 -19.60
CA ASP A 174 -21.79 -12.16 -20.88
C ASP A 174 -20.40 -12.74 -21.20
N MET A 175 -20.23 -14.04 -20.95
CA MET A 175 -18.99 -14.76 -21.20
C MET A 175 -18.68 -14.98 -22.69
N THR A 176 -19.60 -14.68 -23.57
CA THR A 176 -19.46 -14.86 -25.03
C THR A 176 -18.93 -13.61 -25.71
N LYS A 177 -19.13 -12.44 -25.13
CA LYS A 177 -18.64 -11.17 -25.66
C LYS A 177 -17.17 -10.98 -25.36
N ARG A 178 -16.44 -10.49 -26.35
CA ARG A 178 -15.06 -10.01 -26.20
C ARG A 178 -15.05 -8.51 -26.35
N ILE A 179 -14.18 -7.85 -25.60
CA ILE A 179 -13.89 -6.43 -25.81
C ILE A 179 -13.17 -6.34 -27.15
N LEU A 180 -13.83 -5.73 -28.14
CA LEU A 180 -13.21 -5.33 -29.40
C LEU A 180 -12.67 -3.92 -29.18
N LEU A 181 -11.36 -3.80 -29.13
CA LEU A 181 -10.63 -2.54 -29.01
C LEU A 181 -10.30 -2.00 -30.40
#